data_03974c68759ecf715c5a27208cb67f13
#
_entry.id   03974c68759ecf715c5a27208cb67f13
#
_cell.length_a   1.000
_cell.length_b   1.000
_cell.length_c   1.000
_cell.angle_alpha   90.00
_cell.angle_beta   90.00
_cell.angle_gamma   90.00
#
_symmetry.space_group_name_H-M   'P 1'
#
loop_
_entity.id
_entity.type
_entity.pdbx_description
1 polymer ?
#
loop_
_entity_poly.entity_id
_entity_poly.type
_entity_poly.pdbx_seq_one_letter_code
_entity_poly.pdbx_strand_id
1 'polypeptide(L)'
;MEPNLHTHQRVVVEKVTYRLFHGPRRGDIVVLDLPNQDDMLIKRVIGLPGDTIEVRSGQVFIDGELLEEPWAPRIDHGGGSDYGPQTISPLHVFVLGDNRGSSNDSRSFGAVYVDDVVGRAWFSYWPVEHVGVIQ
;
A
#
# COMPACT_ATOMS: atom_id res chain seq x y z
N MET A 1 -5.86 -7.67 -0.59
CA MET A 1 -5.65 -6.58 -1.59
C MET A 1 -6.57 -6.72 -2.80
N GLU A 2 -7.80 -7.04 -2.56
CA GLU A 2 -8.75 -7.03 -3.65
C GLU A 2 -8.92 -5.62 -4.23
N PRO A 3 -9.11 -5.48 -5.55
CA PRO A 3 -9.32 -6.56 -6.51
C PRO A 3 -8.05 -7.17 -7.12
N ASN A 4 -6.87 -6.65 -6.83
CA ASN A 4 -5.63 -7.10 -7.45
C ASN A 4 -5.11 -8.42 -6.89
N LEU A 5 -5.37 -8.68 -5.61
CA LEU A 5 -5.07 -9.95 -4.94
C LEU A 5 -6.34 -10.48 -4.29
N HIS A 6 -6.66 -11.72 -4.54
CA HIS A 6 -7.80 -12.39 -3.92
C HIS A 6 -7.39 -13.11 -2.64
N THR A 7 -8.34 -13.29 -1.74
CA THR A 7 -8.09 -13.80 -0.39
C THR A 7 -7.33 -15.12 -0.34
N HIS A 8 -7.54 -16.00 -1.30
CA HIS A 8 -6.94 -17.34 -1.30
C HIS A 8 -5.70 -17.46 -2.19
N GLN A 9 -5.22 -16.37 -2.78
CA GLN A 9 -3.98 -16.40 -3.53
C GLN A 9 -2.78 -16.44 -2.59
N ARG A 10 -1.76 -17.18 -3.00
CA ARG A 10 -0.46 -17.17 -2.33
C ARG A 10 0.46 -16.18 -3.03
N VAL A 11 1.28 -15.48 -2.25
CA VAL A 11 2.22 -14.51 -2.77
C VAL A 11 3.63 -14.85 -2.34
N VAL A 12 4.59 -14.49 -3.21
CA VAL A 12 6.01 -14.56 -2.90
C VAL A 12 6.46 -13.16 -2.50
N VAL A 13 7.17 -13.06 -1.37
CA VAL A 13 7.64 -11.79 -0.84
C VAL A 13 9.11 -11.63 -1.15
N GLU A 14 9.46 -10.53 -1.83
CA GLU A 14 10.83 -10.18 -2.13
C GLU A 14 11.36 -9.23 -1.06
N LYS A 15 12.40 -9.66 -0.36
CA LYS A 15 13.05 -8.86 0.70
C LYS A 15 14.37 -8.25 0.25
N VAL A 16 15.05 -8.91 -0.68
CA VAL A 16 16.43 -8.57 -1.05
C VAL A 16 16.51 -7.19 -1.69
N THR A 17 15.59 -6.88 -2.58
CA THR A 17 15.57 -5.59 -3.27
C THR A 17 15.50 -4.42 -2.29
N TYR A 18 14.64 -4.51 -1.26
CA TYR A 18 14.49 -3.43 -0.30
C TYR A 18 15.70 -3.27 0.60
N ARG A 19 16.44 -4.34 0.88
CA ARG A 19 17.62 -4.27 1.74
C ARG A 19 18.87 -3.80 1.02
N LEU A 20 19.03 -4.18 -0.25
CA LEU A 20 20.29 -3.99 -0.97
C LEU A 20 20.25 -2.82 -1.97
N PHE A 21 19.09 -2.49 -2.54
CA PHE A 21 19.04 -1.56 -3.67
C PHE A 21 18.25 -0.30 -3.39
N HIS A 22 17.06 -0.41 -2.79
CA HIS A 22 16.21 0.75 -2.53
C HIS A 22 15.16 0.40 -1.48
N GLY A 23 14.56 1.43 -0.92
CA GLY A 23 13.37 1.29 -0.08
C GLY A 23 12.09 1.07 -0.89
N PRO A 24 10.95 1.00 -0.22
CA PRO A 24 9.66 0.90 -0.90
C PRO A 24 9.44 2.07 -1.85
N ARG A 25 8.87 1.78 -3.00
CA ARG A 25 8.52 2.77 -4.01
C ARG A 25 7.01 2.91 -4.11
N ARG A 26 6.57 4.08 -4.57
CA ARG A 26 5.15 4.32 -4.81
C ARG A 26 4.59 3.29 -5.79
N GLY A 27 3.46 2.67 -5.41
CA GLY A 27 2.82 1.63 -6.20
C GLY A 27 3.21 0.20 -5.81
N ASP A 28 4.27 0.03 -5.03
CA ASP A 28 4.66 -1.31 -4.57
C ASP A 28 3.59 -1.90 -3.66
N ILE A 29 3.32 -3.19 -3.83
CA ILE A 29 2.53 -3.96 -2.88
C ILE A 29 3.50 -4.53 -1.86
N VAL A 30 3.25 -4.27 -0.59
CA VAL A 30 4.15 -4.64 0.50
C VAL A 30 3.43 -5.45 1.55
N VAL A 31 4.21 -6.27 2.25
CA VAL A 31 3.74 -7.00 3.44
C VAL A 31 4.25 -6.27 4.67
N LEU A 32 3.35 -5.97 5.59
CA LEU A 32 3.64 -5.25 6.82
C LEU A 32 3.49 -6.16 8.03
N ASP A 33 4.42 -6.03 8.97
CA ASP A 33 4.32 -6.65 10.29
C ASP A 33 4.35 -5.55 11.33
N LEU A 34 3.15 -5.08 11.71
CA LEU A 34 3.01 -3.94 12.62
C LEU A 34 2.93 -4.41 14.07
N PRO A 35 3.52 -3.64 15.02
CA PRO A 35 3.59 -4.04 16.43
C PRO A 35 2.24 -4.30 17.10
N ASN A 36 1.20 -3.58 16.66
CA ASN A 36 -0.13 -3.63 17.28
C ASN A 36 -1.14 -4.46 16.48
N GLN A 37 -0.67 -5.22 15.51
CA GLN A 37 -1.52 -6.07 14.67
C GLN A 37 -1.09 -7.52 14.87
N ASP A 38 -2.06 -8.43 15.04
CA ASP A 38 -1.77 -9.86 15.20
C ASP A 38 -1.36 -10.50 13.88
N ASP A 39 -1.98 -10.08 12.79
CA ASP A 39 -1.72 -10.63 11.47
C ASP A 39 -0.90 -9.66 10.62
N MET A 40 -0.13 -10.22 9.71
CA MET A 40 0.53 -9.41 8.67
C MET A 40 -0.51 -8.80 7.75
N LEU A 41 -0.23 -7.59 7.27
CA LEU A 41 -1.09 -6.87 6.35
C LEU A 41 -0.44 -6.76 4.98
N ILE A 42 -1.24 -6.80 3.92
CA ILE A 42 -0.80 -6.57 2.55
C ILE A 42 -1.44 -5.27 2.10
N LYS A 43 -0.61 -4.28 1.75
CA LYS A 43 -1.05 -2.95 1.36
C LYS A 43 -0.22 -2.42 0.20
N ARG A 44 -0.68 -1.33 -0.39
CA ARG A 44 0.06 -0.65 -1.47
C ARG A 44 0.68 0.62 -0.94
N VAL A 45 1.96 0.84 -1.27
CA VAL A 45 2.67 2.09 -0.91
C VAL A 45 2.14 3.22 -1.79
N ILE A 46 1.65 4.27 -1.16
CA ILE A 46 1.08 5.44 -1.83
C ILE A 46 1.91 6.68 -1.58
N GLY A 47 2.32 6.91 -0.35
CA GLY A 47 3.11 8.07 0.03
C GLY A 47 4.51 7.70 0.48
N LEU A 48 5.47 8.55 0.15
CA LEU A 48 6.89 8.36 0.45
C LEU A 48 7.35 9.42 1.45
N PRO A 49 8.50 9.21 2.13
CA PRO A 49 9.02 10.21 3.04
C PRO A 49 9.11 11.58 2.39
N GLY A 50 8.64 12.61 3.10
CA GLY A 50 8.64 13.98 2.61
C GLY A 50 7.42 14.38 1.79
N ASP A 51 6.62 13.42 1.33
CA ASP A 51 5.38 13.75 0.65
C ASP A 51 4.38 14.35 1.64
N THR A 52 3.59 15.32 1.18
CA THR A 52 2.41 15.76 1.91
C THR A 52 1.22 15.04 1.30
N ILE A 53 0.63 14.13 2.07
CA ILE A 53 -0.45 13.27 1.60
C ILE A 53 -1.80 13.75 2.12
N GLU A 54 -2.78 13.74 1.24
CA GLU A 54 -4.18 13.97 1.60
C GLU A 54 -5.06 12.96 0.87
N VAL A 55 -6.01 12.40 1.59
CA VAL A 55 -7.07 11.57 1.01
C VAL A 55 -8.38 12.32 1.24
N ARG A 56 -9.06 12.66 0.16
CA ARG A 56 -10.27 13.47 0.21
C ARG A 56 -11.28 12.92 -0.78
N SER A 57 -12.45 12.56 -0.28
CA SER A 57 -13.52 11.97 -1.11
C SER A 57 -13.04 10.79 -1.94
N GLY A 58 -12.20 9.94 -1.35
CA GLY A 58 -11.66 8.75 -2.00
C GLY A 58 -10.50 9.00 -2.95
N GLN A 59 -10.13 10.26 -3.19
CA GLN A 59 -9.02 10.61 -4.07
C GLN A 59 -7.78 10.95 -3.27
N VAL A 60 -6.61 10.58 -3.80
CA VAL A 60 -5.33 10.80 -3.16
C VAL A 60 -4.64 12.00 -3.82
N PHE A 61 -4.12 12.89 -2.98
CA PHE A 61 -3.34 14.04 -3.42
C PHE A 61 -1.95 13.97 -2.79
N ILE A 62 -0.92 14.15 -3.60
CA ILE A 62 0.47 14.22 -3.16
C ILE A 62 0.97 15.63 -3.46
N ASP A 63 1.41 16.34 -2.42
CA ASP A 63 1.87 17.72 -2.53
C ASP A 63 0.85 18.64 -3.23
N GLY A 64 -0.43 18.36 -2.98
CA GLY A 64 -1.55 19.13 -3.54
C GLY A 64 -2.00 18.71 -4.93
N GLU A 65 -1.33 17.75 -5.55
CA GLU A 65 -1.66 17.27 -6.89
C GLU A 65 -2.35 15.90 -6.83
N LEU A 66 -3.40 15.73 -7.63
CA LEU A 66 -4.11 14.46 -7.73
C LEU A 66 -3.17 13.37 -8.23
N LEU A 67 -3.08 12.28 -7.46
CA LEU A 67 -2.28 11.12 -7.84
C LEU A 67 -3.07 10.26 -8.83
N GLU A 68 -2.44 9.94 -9.96
CA GLU A 68 -2.96 8.91 -10.85
C GLU A 68 -2.62 7.54 -10.28
N GLU A 69 -3.63 6.67 -10.21
CA GLU A 69 -3.50 5.33 -9.64
C GLU A 69 -3.87 4.27 -10.67
N PRO A 70 -2.97 3.95 -11.62
CA PRO A 70 -3.29 3.01 -12.69
C PRO A 70 -3.59 1.59 -12.19
N TRP A 71 -3.10 1.24 -11.00
CA TRP A 71 -3.37 -0.06 -10.37
C TRP A 71 -4.79 -0.19 -9.84
N ALA A 72 -5.53 0.90 -9.71
CA ALA A 72 -6.87 0.89 -9.16
C ALA A 72 -7.83 1.75 -10.01
N PRO A 73 -8.01 1.42 -11.29
CA PRO A 73 -8.77 2.27 -12.21
C PRO A 73 -10.26 2.37 -11.89
N ARG A 74 -10.77 1.48 -11.06
CA ARG A 74 -12.19 1.41 -10.71
C ARG A 74 -12.44 1.63 -9.24
N ILE A 75 -11.58 2.42 -8.59
CA ILE A 75 -11.80 2.77 -7.20
C ILE A 75 -13.16 3.44 -7.07
N ASP A 76 -13.96 2.95 -6.13
CA ASP A 76 -15.13 3.67 -5.66
C ASP A 76 -14.63 4.80 -4.78
N HIS A 77 -14.52 5.98 -5.36
CA HIS A 77 -13.98 7.14 -4.68
C HIS A 77 -14.88 7.66 -3.56
N GLY A 78 -16.07 7.10 -3.40
CA GLY A 78 -16.95 7.45 -2.30
C GLY A 78 -16.69 6.68 -1.02
N GLY A 79 -15.74 5.72 -1.03
CA GLY A 79 -15.49 4.86 0.11
C GLY A 79 -14.34 5.29 0.98
N GLY A 80 -14.47 5.03 2.30
CA GLY A 80 -13.38 5.21 3.25
C GLY A 80 -13.30 6.60 3.86
N SER A 81 -12.31 6.76 4.73
CA SER A 81 -12.11 7.98 5.53
C SER A 81 -11.20 8.97 4.81
N ASP A 82 -11.45 10.24 5.05
CA ASP A 82 -10.52 11.29 4.67
C ASP A 82 -9.30 11.26 5.60
N TYR A 83 -8.18 11.79 5.11
CA TYR A 83 -6.93 11.86 5.87
C TYR A 83 -6.11 13.07 5.42
N GLY A 84 -5.46 13.72 6.38
CA GLY A 84 -4.52 14.78 6.10
C GLY A 84 -5.17 16.11 5.76
N PRO A 85 -4.40 17.03 5.14
CA PRO A 85 -3.02 16.83 4.66
C PRO A 85 -2.00 16.63 5.79
N GLN A 86 -1.06 15.74 5.56
CA GLN A 86 -0.04 15.39 6.54
C GLN A 86 1.27 15.07 5.81
N THR A 87 2.37 15.67 6.28
CA THR A 87 3.69 15.36 5.73
C THR A 87 4.20 14.06 6.32
N ILE A 88 4.67 13.16 5.44
CA ILE A 88 5.18 11.86 5.86
C ILE A 88 6.60 12.04 6.41
N SER A 89 6.81 11.56 7.63
CA SER A 89 8.09 11.66 8.33
C SER A 89 9.18 10.85 7.62
N PRO A 90 10.47 11.18 7.83
CA PRO A 90 11.56 10.36 7.34
C PRO A 90 11.40 8.91 7.79
N LEU A 91 11.83 7.97 6.96
CA LEU A 91 11.77 6.53 7.23
C LEU A 91 10.36 5.99 7.41
N HIS A 92 9.36 6.70 6.94
CA HIS A 92 7.96 6.25 6.97
C HIS A 92 7.38 6.23 5.57
N VAL A 93 6.37 5.38 5.38
CA VAL A 93 5.58 5.34 4.15
C VAL A 93 4.10 5.31 4.51
N PHE A 94 3.27 5.82 3.61
CA PHE A 94 1.82 5.81 3.74
C PHE A 94 1.26 4.73 2.83
N VAL A 95 0.47 3.85 3.40
CA VAL A 95 -0.04 2.67 2.68
C VAL A 95 -1.56 2.67 2.66
N LEU A 96 -2.12 2.20 1.54
CA LEU A 96 -3.56 2.05 1.36
C LEU A 96 -3.87 0.66 0.83
N GLY A 97 -5.00 0.11 1.25
CA GLY A 97 -5.56 -1.07 0.60
C GLY A 97 -6.20 -0.69 -0.73
N ASP A 98 -6.20 -1.59 -1.71
CA ASP A 98 -6.84 -1.33 -3.00
C ASP A 98 -8.36 -1.29 -2.86
N ASN A 99 -8.92 -2.02 -1.91
CA ASN A 99 -10.34 -1.91 -1.57
C ASN A 99 -10.54 -0.75 -0.61
N ARG A 100 -10.62 0.46 -1.14
CA ARG A 100 -10.60 1.70 -0.37
C ARG A 100 -11.74 1.85 0.62
N GLY A 101 -12.89 1.27 0.33
CA GLY A 101 -14.04 1.33 1.21
C GLY A 101 -13.96 0.39 2.41
N SER A 102 -13.10 -0.61 2.37
CA SER A 102 -13.02 -1.69 3.38
C SER A 102 -11.58 -2.06 3.67
N SER A 103 -10.73 -1.08 3.92
CA SER A 103 -9.31 -1.33 4.21
C SER A 103 -8.91 -0.67 5.51
N ASN A 104 -8.28 -1.46 6.40
CA ASN A 104 -7.60 -0.94 7.57
C ASN A 104 -6.17 -0.58 7.16
N ASP A 105 -5.92 0.68 6.96
CA ASP A 105 -4.66 1.16 6.39
C ASP A 105 -4.20 2.46 7.05
N SER A 106 -3.26 3.17 6.44
CA SER A 106 -2.67 4.37 7.04
C SER A 106 -3.68 5.50 7.31
N ARG A 107 -4.87 5.46 6.70
CA ARG A 107 -5.93 6.42 7.07
C ARG A 107 -6.39 6.21 8.50
N SER A 108 -6.21 5.00 9.03
CA SER A 108 -6.57 4.66 10.41
C SER A 108 -5.38 4.69 11.35
N PHE A 109 -4.24 4.12 10.95
CA PHE A 109 -3.09 3.96 11.87
C PHE A 109 -1.91 4.88 11.54
N GLY A 110 -2.02 5.73 10.51
CA GLY A 110 -0.96 6.64 10.13
C GLY A 110 0.11 6.00 9.27
N ALA A 111 1.13 6.80 8.89
CA ALA A 111 2.26 6.29 8.15
C ALA A 111 3.01 5.24 8.96
N VAL A 112 3.59 4.25 8.28
CA VAL A 112 4.28 3.15 8.93
C VAL A 112 5.79 3.29 8.76
N TYR A 113 6.53 2.81 9.75
CA TYR A 113 7.98 2.81 9.73
C TYR A 113 8.49 1.80 8.69
N VAL A 114 9.49 2.19 7.92
CA VAL A 114 9.98 1.33 6.83
C VAL A 114 10.51 -0.02 7.34
N ASP A 115 11.01 -0.08 8.58
CA ASP A 115 11.48 -1.33 9.17
C ASP A 115 10.34 -2.33 9.44
N ASP A 116 9.10 -1.87 9.48
CA ASP A 116 7.93 -2.74 9.62
C ASP A 116 7.49 -3.32 8.28
N VAL A 117 8.10 -2.91 7.18
CA VAL A 117 7.87 -3.50 5.87
C VAL A 117 8.73 -4.75 5.76
N VAL A 118 8.07 -5.91 5.73
CA VAL A 118 8.76 -7.20 5.60
C VAL A 118 9.38 -7.34 4.22
N GLY A 119 8.69 -6.90 3.18
CA GLY A 119 9.18 -6.95 1.83
C GLY A 119 8.08 -6.64 0.82
N ARG A 120 8.43 -6.71 -0.46
CA ARG A 120 7.51 -6.47 -1.57
C ARG A 120 6.83 -7.77 -1.98
N ALA A 121 5.51 -7.73 -2.18
CA ALA A 121 4.77 -8.82 -2.79
C ALA A 121 5.12 -8.87 -4.27
N TRP A 122 5.78 -9.95 -4.70
CA TRP A 122 6.40 -10.01 -6.03
C TRP A 122 5.44 -10.57 -7.08
N PHE A 123 4.84 -11.75 -6.80
CA PHE A 123 3.84 -12.32 -7.69
C PHE A 123 2.99 -13.34 -6.93
N SER A 124 1.81 -13.64 -7.49
CA SER A 124 0.97 -14.71 -6.98
C SER A 124 1.12 -15.95 -7.86
N TYR A 125 1.08 -17.13 -7.25
CA TYR A 125 1.26 -18.39 -7.96
C TYR A 125 0.14 -19.39 -7.70
N TRP A 126 -0.82 -19.04 -6.90
CA TRP A 126 -1.94 -19.93 -6.61
C TRP A 126 -3.23 -19.10 -6.44
N PRO A 127 -4.34 -19.43 -7.12
CA PRO A 127 -4.45 -20.49 -8.16
C PRO A 127 -3.61 -20.19 -9.41
N VAL A 128 -3.37 -21.21 -10.24
CA VAL A 128 -2.45 -21.12 -11.39
C VAL A 128 -2.83 -20.00 -12.37
N GLU A 129 -4.12 -19.77 -12.58
CA GLU A 129 -4.57 -18.69 -13.48
C GLU A 129 -4.22 -17.29 -13.01
N HIS A 130 -3.74 -17.15 -11.79
CA HIS A 130 -3.30 -15.85 -11.23
C HIS A 130 -1.78 -15.72 -11.17
N VAL A 131 -1.04 -16.63 -11.78
CA VAL A 131 0.42 -16.55 -11.81
C VAL A 131 0.84 -15.35 -12.66
N GLY A 132 1.75 -14.54 -12.12
CA GLY A 132 2.24 -13.37 -12.81
C GLY A 132 2.77 -12.32 -11.85
N VAL A 133 3.35 -11.27 -12.43
CA VAL A 133 3.86 -10.14 -11.65
C VAL A 133 2.69 -9.30 -11.14
N ILE A 134 2.75 -8.95 -9.86
CA ILE A 134 1.76 -8.10 -9.20
C ILE A 134 2.17 -6.65 -9.39
N GLN A 135 1.22 -5.83 -9.83
CA GLN A 135 1.48 -4.40 -10.03
C GLN A 135 0.59 -3.53 -9.20
#